data_32e18cf84539b5ef99824058b3f8cd51
#
_entry.id   32e18cf84539b5ef99824058b3f8cd51
#
_cell.length_a   1.000
_cell.length_b   1.000
_cell.length_c   1.000
_cell.angle_alpha   90.00
_cell.angle_beta   90.00
_cell.angle_gamma   90.00
#
_symmetry.space_group_name_H-M   'P 1'
#
loop_
_entity.id
_entity.type
_entity.pdbx_description
1 polymer ?
#
loop_
_entity_poly.entity_id
_entity_poly.type
_entity_poly.pdbx_seq_one_letter_code
_entity_poly.pdbx_strand_id
1 'polypeptide(L)'
;MKFCCAGGRHDTKPSFTLIRTNKKQAMKKFLLSAFALTLAGSGFAAADQPAIVPVPQQVTSNGSKAITLTADSRISIPRSDKALRGAAELFSRQIAQEANLALKVVEKPEGDIRLAIDPKLGEEAYRLDITKQGVDIRGGAPAGVFYGLQTLRQLLTQYGPTLPAMKIEDAPSFGYRGAMLDCSRHFFTVDEVKTFIDMLALHKINRFHWHLTDDQGWRIEIHRYPELTRIGSNRAETVLGKNTPAYDGTPYGGYYTQKQAREIVEYAAERFITVIPEIEMPGHASAALAAYPWLGCAGEGYKVQTCWGIFPEVFCAGKDSTFEFLQNVLAEVIEIFPSEYIHVGGDECPKESWKNCPACQQRIRDQHLKDEHELQNYFTLRMEKWLNGHGRHLIGWDEIIEGGISKSATIMSWRGAKGGIAAARAGNKAIMTPNTFCYLDYYQTRKPQNEPWGIGGYVSVEKAYSLDPYDQLTEAERPYILGVQGNVWTEYIASLSHVQHMTLPRIAALAEVGWAYDRRDINDFRRRMENLRKIYERCGYRYAPYFFEKPVAGE
;
A
#
# COMPACT_ATOMS: atom_id res chain seq x y z
N MET A 1 54.12 -30.53 -18.84
CA MET A 1 54.92 -31.59 -18.17
C MET A 1 54.10 -32.06 -16.97
N LYS A 2 53.37 -33.14 -17.08
CA LYS A 2 53.57 -34.57 -16.78
C LYS A 2 54.40 -34.79 -15.49
N PHE A 3 53.74 -35.36 -14.48
CA PHE A 3 53.83 -36.67 -13.84
C PHE A 3 53.17 -36.56 -12.47
N CYS A 4 52.17 -37.27 -12.13
CA CYS A 4 51.82 -38.69 -11.95
C CYS A 4 52.28 -39.32 -10.63
N CYS A 5 51.28 -39.89 -9.95
CA CYS A 5 51.21 -41.16 -9.20
C CYS A 5 51.81 -41.20 -7.79
N ALA A 6 51.33 -41.82 -6.81
CA ALA A 6 50.44 -42.93 -6.43
C ALA A 6 50.51 -43.01 -4.89
N GLY A 7 49.59 -43.38 -4.09
CA GLY A 7 48.90 -44.63 -3.96
C GLY A 7 49.06 -45.15 -2.52
N GLY A 8 48.01 -45.60 -1.85
CA GLY A 8 48.16 -46.28 -0.57
C GLY A 8 46.82 -46.46 0.16
N ARG A 9 46.14 -47.58 -0.08
CA ARG A 9 45.00 -48.09 0.73
C ARG A 9 45.48 -48.60 2.08
N HIS A 10 44.69 -48.40 3.14
CA HIS A 10 44.55 -49.42 4.17
C HIS A 10 43.14 -49.34 4.78
N ASP A 11 42.43 -50.46 4.57
CA ASP A 11 41.22 -50.85 5.29
C ASP A 11 41.54 -51.17 6.75
N THR A 12 40.68 -50.76 7.69
CA THR A 12 40.39 -51.54 8.88
C THR A 12 39.02 -51.15 9.42
N LYS A 13 38.05 -52.08 9.31
CA LYS A 13 36.87 -52.16 10.17
C LYS A 13 37.28 -52.76 11.51
N PRO A 14 36.59 -52.45 12.58
CA PRO A 14 36.06 -53.48 13.44
C PRO A 14 34.53 -53.38 13.68
N SER A 15 33.93 -54.52 13.52
CA SER A 15 32.67 -54.93 14.04
C SER A 15 32.70 -55.00 15.57
N PHE A 16 31.64 -54.62 16.28
CA PHE A 16 31.17 -55.33 17.48
C PHE A 16 29.76 -54.85 17.89
N THR A 17 28.83 -55.76 17.79
CA THR A 17 28.00 -56.38 18.82
C THR A 17 26.82 -55.59 19.35
N LEU A 18 25.63 -56.10 18.94
CA LEU A 18 24.32 -55.85 19.56
C LEU A 18 24.32 -56.17 21.05
N ILE A 19 23.84 -55.22 21.84
CA ILE A 19 23.25 -55.53 23.13
C ILE A 19 21.78 -55.10 23.08
N ARG A 20 20.90 -56.13 23.07
CA ARG A 20 19.47 -56.00 23.35
C ARG A 20 19.28 -55.74 24.86
N THR A 21 18.69 -54.60 25.19
CA THR A 21 18.01 -54.46 26.48
C THR A 21 16.58 -54.01 26.24
N ASN A 22 15.66 -54.94 26.46
CA ASN A 22 14.22 -54.67 26.62
C ASN A 22 13.98 -53.77 27.83
N LYS A 23 13.36 -52.60 27.59
CA LYS A 23 12.55 -51.94 28.61
C LYS A 23 11.27 -51.42 27.96
N LYS A 24 10.19 -52.13 28.22
CA LYS A 24 8.82 -51.66 28.06
C LYS A 24 8.66 -50.43 28.92
N GLN A 25 8.46 -49.26 28.31
CA GLN A 25 7.88 -48.11 28.99
C GLN A 25 6.73 -47.56 28.18
N ALA A 26 5.65 -47.37 28.90
CA ALA A 26 4.31 -47.02 28.49
C ALA A 26 4.26 -45.88 27.47
N MET A 27 3.70 -46.20 26.30
CA MET A 27 3.22 -45.23 25.34
C MET A 27 1.89 -44.66 25.88
N LYS A 28 1.93 -43.45 26.48
CA LYS A 28 0.72 -42.66 26.69
C LYS A 28 0.16 -42.29 25.31
N LYS A 29 -0.95 -42.92 24.98
CA LYS A 29 -1.80 -42.53 23.86
C LYS A 29 -2.32 -41.12 24.12
N PHE A 30 -1.75 -40.12 23.47
CA PHE A 30 -2.45 -38.86 23.23
C PHE A 30 -3.47 -39.15 22.12
N LEU A 31 -4.73 -39.25 22.51
CA LEU A 31 -5.85 -39.20 21.58
C LEU A 31 -5.90 -37.75 21.05
N LEU A 32 -5.41 -37.55 19.83
CA LEU A 32 -5.87 -36.46 18.99
C LEU A 32 -7.33 -36.77 18.62
N SER A 33 -8.24 -36.10 19.32
CA SER A 33 -9.63 -35.99 18.87
C SER A 33 -9.62 -35.12 17.63
N ALA A 34 -9.55 -35.75 16.47
CA ALA A 34 -9.96 -35.14 15.21
C ALA A 34 -11.47 -34.85 15.31
N PHE A 35 -11.82 -33.64 15.71
CA PHE A 35 -13.15 -33.11 15.50
C PHE A 35 -13.28 -32.86 13.98
N ALA A 36 -13.71 -33.91 13.27
CA ALA A 36 -14.30 -33.76 11.95
C ALA A 36 -15.59 -32.95 12.15
N LEU A 37 -15.49 -31.61 12.02
CA LEU A 37 -16.65 -30.77 11.80
C LEU A 37 -17.23 -31.16 10.45
N THR A 38 -18.26 -32.04 10.46
CA THR A 38 -19.16 -32.21 9.33
C THR A 38 -19.79 -30.84 9.07
N LEU A 39 -19.27 -30.12 8.09
CA LEU A 39 -19.97 -29.02 7.44
C LEU A 39 -21.27 -29.61 6.84
N ALA A 40 -22.35 -29.54 7.59
CA ALA A 40 -23.69 -29.61 7.03
C ALA A 40 -23.84 -28.33 6.16
N GLY A 41 -23.38 -28.41 4.93
CA GLY A 41 -23.62 -27.40 3.93
C GLY A 41 -25.12 -27.35 3.64
N SER A 42 -25.84 -26.43 4.30
CA SER A 42 -27.10 -25.94 3.77
C SER A 42 -26.74 -25.23 2.46
N GLY A 43 -26.96 -25.94 1.33
CA GLY A 43 -26.68 -25.46 -0.01
C GLY A 43 -27.51 -24.21 -0.29
N PHE A 44 -26.89 -23.04 -0.14
CA PHE A 44 -27.40 -21.82 -0.73
C PHE A 44 -27.26 -21.92 -2.25
N ALA A 45 -28.27 -21.51 -3.00
CA ALA A 45 -28.07 -21.18 -4.39
C ALA A 45 -26.97 -20.11 -4.47
N ALA A 46 -26.03 -20.22 -5.41
CA ALA A 46 -24.88 -19.30 -5.52
C ALA A 46 -25.29 -17.81 -5.59
N ALA A 47 -26.53 -17.53 -5.97
CA ALA A 47 -27.11 -16.19 -6.03
C ALA A 47 -27.40 -15.55 -4.65
N ASP A 48 -27.46 -16.32 -3.57
CA ASP A 48 -27.82 -15.84 -2.23
C ASP A 48 -26.60 -15.57 -1.31
N GLN A 49 -25.40 -15.88 -1.78
CA GLN A 49 -24.19 -15.61 -0.99
C GLN A 49 -23.83 -14.12 -0.99
N PRO A 50 -23.43 -13.55 0.17
CA PRO A 50 -23.01 -12.17 0.24
C PRO A 50 -21.87 -11.86 -0.71
N ALA A 51 -21.99 -10.77 -1.46
CA ALA A 51 -21.01 -10.31 -2.42
C ALA A 51 -20.19 -9.15 -1.81
N ILE A 52 -19.26 -9.48 -0.93
CA ILE A 52 -18.42 -8.56 -0.17
C ILE A 52 -16.98 -8.67 -0.65
N VAL A 53 -16.33 -7.54 -0.92
CA VAL A 53 -14.92 -7.42 -1.30
C VAL A 53 -14.23 -6.41 -0.37
N PRO A 54 -13.15 -6.77 0.31
CA PRO A 54 -12.53 -8.11 0.41
C PRO A 54 -13.46 -9.12 1.09
N VAL A 55 -13.24 -10.43 0.80
CA VAL A 55 -14.05 -11.51 1.38
C VAL A 55 -13.85 -11.56 2.90
N PRO A 56 -14.92 -11.61 3.71
CA PRO A 56 -14.78 -11.73 5.15
C PRO A 56 -14.23 -13.09 5.58
N GLN A 57 -13.60 -13.15 6.76
CA GLN A 57 -13.06 -14.38 7.33
C GLN A 57 -14.14 -15.44 7.57
N GLN A 58 -15.30 -15.02 8.07
CA GLN A 58 -16.41 -15.92 8.31
C GLN A 58 -17.75 -15.25 8.05
N VAL A 59 -18.64 -15.93 7.34
CA VAL A 59 -20.02 -15.49 7.09
C VAL A 59 -20.97 -16.64 7.36
N THR A 60 -22.01 -16.38 8.15
CA THR A 60 -23.12 -17.31 8.37
C THR A 60 -24.42 -16.58 8.09
N SER A 61 -25.25 -17.12 7.21
CA SER A 61 -26.57 -16.58 6.87
C SER A 61 -27.58 -17.71 6.72
N ASN A 62 -28.83 -17.47 7.07
CA ASN A 62 -29.92 -18.42 6.84
C ASN A 62 -30.89 -17.96 5.73
N GLY A 63 -30.55 -16.85 5.05
CA GLY A 63 -31.35 -16.31 3.94
C GLY A 63 -32.69 -15.68 4.33
N SER A 64 -33.14 -15.80 5.59
CA SER A 64 -34.40 -15.19 6.02
C SER A 64 -34.29 -13.67 6.12
N LYS A 65 -35.33 -12.95 5.70
CA LYS A 65 -35.39 -11.49 5.89
C LYS A 65 -35.39 -11.18 7.40
N ALA A 66 -34.50 -10.27 7.81
CA ALA A 66 -34.34 -9.88 9.21
C ALA A 66 -34.89 -8.48 9.48
N ILE A 67 -34.35 -7.46 8.82
CA ILE A 67 -34.72 -6.06 9.06
C ILE A 67 -34.82 -5.29 7.75
N THR A 68 -35.71 -4.31 7.71
CA THR A 68 -35.80 -3.31 6.64
C THR A 68 -35.42 -1.95 7.23
N LEU A 69 -34.34 -1.34 6.71
CA LEU A 69 -33.97 0.02 7.06
C LEU A 69 -34.83 1.02 6.27
N THR A 70 -35.27 2.09 6.93
CA THR A 70 -36.08 3.15 6.35
C THR A 70 -35.43 4.51 6.64
N ALA A 71 -36.01 5.59 6.11
CA ALA A 71 -35.52 6.95 6.40
C ALA A 71 -35.66 7.33 7.91
N ASP A 72 -36.51 6.64 8.67
CA ASP A 72 -36.64 6.83 10.11
C ASP A 72 -35.65 6.02 10.94
N SER A 73 -34.98 5.06 10.33
CA SER A 73 -33.93 4.24 10.98
C SER A 73 -32.79 5.09 11.47
N ARG A 74 -32.15 4.67 12.56
CA ARG A 74 -31.13 5.45 13.27
C ARG A 74 -29.86 4.63 13.47
N ILE A 75 -28.72 5.33 13.37
CA ILE A 75 -27.42 4.80 13.76
C ILE A 75 -27.14 5.23 15.20
N SER A 76 -27.06 4.28 16.10
CA SER A 76 -26.79 4.47 17.53
C SER A 76 -25.29 4.34 17.80
N ILE A 77 -24.72 5.31 18.49
CA ILE A 77 -23.34 5.32 18.98
C ILE A 77 -23.31 5.56 20.48
N PRO A 78 -22.25 5.07 21.19
CA PRO A 78 -22.01 5.45 22.57
C PRO A 78 -21.83 6.97 22.72
N ARG A 79 -22.23 7.49 23.88
CA ARG A 79 -22.11 8.94 24.16
C ARG A 79 -20.64 9.37 24.11
N SER A 80 -20.39 10.51 23.46
CA SER A 80 -19.09 11.19 23.39
C SER A 80 -17.97 10.47 22.61
N ASP A 81 -18.23 9.41 21.86
CA ASP A 81 -17.23 8.78 20.98
C ASP A 81 -17.17 9.52 19.63
N LYS A 82 -16.18 10.45 19.52
CA LYS A 82 -16.02 11.27 18.31
C LYS A 82 -15.64 10.44 17.08
N ALA A 83 -14.81 9.41 17.25
CA ALA A 83 -14.34 8.59 16.14
C ALA A 83 -15.48 7.74 15.56
N LEU A 84 -16.29 7.11 16.43
CA LEU A 84 -17.49 6.39 15.99
C LEU A 84 -18.54 7.32 15.39
N ARG A 85 -18.67 8.55 15.91
CA ARG A 85 -19.55 9.56 15.30
C ARG A 85 -19.09 9.89 13.88
N GLY A 86 -17.81 10.20 13.67
CA GLY A 86 -17.26 10.50 12.33
C GLY A 86 -17.50 9.35 11.35
N ALA A 87 -17.21 8.11 11.76
CA ALA A 87 -17.46 6.92 10.94
C ALA A 87 -18.97 6.72 10.60
N ALA A 88 -19.85 6.92 11.57
CA ALA A 88 -21.30 6.80 11.38
C ALA A 88 -21.86 7.89 10.45
N GLU A 89 -21.40 9.13 10.61
CA GLU A 89 -21.83 10.25 9.77
C GLU A 89 -21.29 10.10 8.33
N LEU A 90 -20.05 9.64 8.16
CA LEU A 90 -19.51 9.33 6.84
C LEU A 90 -20.31 8.22 6.15
N PHE A 91 -20.59 7.12 6.85
CA PHE A 91 -21.43 6.05 6.33
C PHE A 91 -22.83 6.55 5.96
N SER A 92 -23.47 7.35 6.81
CA SER A 92 -24.79 7.93 6.51
C SER A 92 -24.78 8.77 5.23
N ARG A 93 -23.75 9.60 5.01
CA ARG A 93 -23.58 10.37 3.77
C ARG A 93 -23.42 9.46 2.55
N GLN A 94 -22.60 8.41 2.66
CA GLN A 94 -22.35 7.45 1.58
C GLN A 94 -23.64 6.75 1.15
N ILE A 95 -24.40 6.16 2.09
CA ILE A 95 -25.63 5.45 1.75
C ILE A 95 -26.79 6.38 1.37
N ALA A 96 -26.79 7.65 1.81
CA ALA A 96 -27.72 8.64 1.31
C ALA A 96 -27.53 8.89 -0.19
N GLN A 97 -26.29 8.99 -0.64
CA GLN A 97 -25.95 9.18 -2.04
C GLN A 97 -26.19 7.92 -2.88
N GLU A 98 -25.85 6.74 -2.37
CA GLU A 98 -25.81 5.48 -3.12
C GLU A 98 -27.12 4.70 -3.09
N ALA A 99 -27.85 4.79 -2.00
CA ALA A 99 -29.08 4.03 -1.75
C ALA A 99 -30.30 4.90 -1.43
N ASN A 100 -30.17 6.22 -1.50
CA ASN A 100 -31.20 7.20 -1.11
C ASN A 100 -31.73 6.96 0.33
N LEU A 101 -30.81 6.60 1.24
CA LEU A 101 -31.11 6.24 2.62
C LEU A 101 -30.31 7.13 3.58
N ALA A 102 -30.86 8.28 3.96
CA ALA A 102 -30.21 9.20 4.91
C ALA A 102 -30.58 8.82 6.35
N LEU A 103 -29.64 8.22 7.08
CA LEU A 103 -29.86 7.77 8.46
C LEU A 103 -29.35 8.81 9.48
N LYS A 104 -30.12 9.03 10.56
CA LYS A 104 -29.73 9.94 11.63
C LYS A 104 -28.80 9.24 12.63
N VAL A 105 -27.65 9.89 12.95
CA VAL A 105 -26.76 9.44 14.01
C VAL A 105 -27.23 9.98 15.36
N VAL A 106 -27.39 9.10 16.35
CA VAL A 106 -27.89 9.42 17.67
C VAL A 106 -27.03 8.85 18.79
N GLU A 107 -26.90 9.58 19.90
CA GLU A 107 -26.22 9.11 21.12
C GLU A 107 -27.20 8.48 22.11
N LYS A 108 -27.91 7.46 21.67
CA LYS A 108 -28.89 6.71 22.45
C LYS A 108 -28.67 5.23 22.26
N PRO A 109 -28.96 4.38 23.25
CA PRO A 109 -28.77 2.93 23.09
C PRO A 109 -29.74 2.31 22.06
N GLU A 110 -30.86 2.94 21.79
CA GLU A 110 -31.88 2.43 20.85
C GLU A 110 -31.59 2.98 19.45
N GLY A 111 -31.34 2.08 18.52
CA GLY A 111 -31.15 2.36 17.09
C GLY A 111 -31.21 1.07 16.27
N ASP A 112 -31.57 1.22 15.00
CA ASP A 112 -31.63 0.07 14.07
C ASP A 112 -30.24 -0.45 13.71
N ILE A 113 -29.25 0.45 13.70
CA ILE A 113 -27.83 0.12 13.55
C ILE A 113 -27.13 0.58 14.83
N ARG A 114 -26.50 -0.33 15.54
CA ARG A 114 -25.82 -0.07 16.80
C ARG A 114 -24.31 -0.30 16.65
N LEU A 115 -23.53 0.73 16.93
CA LEU A 115 -22.06 0.69 16.86
C LEU A 115 -21.47 0.62 18.26
N ALA A 116 -20.49 -0.24 18.46
CA ALA A 116 -19.80 -0.38 19.74
C ALA A 116 -18.35 -0.85 19.57
N ILE A 117 -17.52 -0.62 20.60
CA ILE A 117 -16.18 -1.16 20.71
C ILE A 117 -16.24 -2.43 21.58
N ASP A 118 -15.59 -3.50 21.10
CA ASP A 118 -15.31 -4.72 21.87
C ASP A 118 -13.79 -4.91 21.93
N PRO A 119 -13.13 -4.54 23.03
CA PRO A 119 -11.66 -4.58 23.15
C PRO A 119 -11.09 -6.01 23.13
N LYS A 120 -11.92 -7.05 23.08
CA LYS A 120 -11.47 -8.43 22.90
C LYS A 120 -11.14 -8.77 21.45
N LEU A 121 -11.57 -7.93 20.51
CA LEU A 121 -11.23 -8.06 19.10
C LEU A 121 -9.89 -7.36 18.81
N GLY A 122 -9.22 -7.77 17.73
CA GLY A 122 -8.09 -6.99 17.20
C GLY A 122 -8.54 -5.62 16.71
N GLU A 123 -7.66 -4.64 16.70
CA GLU A 123 -7.99 -3.22 16.41
C GLU A 123 -8.80 -3.03 15.11
N GLU A 124 -8.44 -3.72 14.04
CA GLU A 124 -9.11 -3.65 12.75
C GLU A 124 -10.17 -4.75 12.55
N ALA A 125 -10.30 -5.67 13.52
CA ALA A 125 -11.31 -6.74 13.46
C ALA A 125 -12.70 -6.21 13.81
N TYR A 126 -13.73 -6.87 13.26
CA TYR A 126 -15.12 -6.55 13.58
C TYR A 126 -16.03 -7.78 13.55
N ARG A 127 -17.17 -7.64 14.24
CA ARG A 127 -18.36 -8.48 14.13
C ARG A 127 -19.52 -7.66 13.62
N LEU A 128 -20.29 -8.22 12.71
CA LEU A 128 -21.52 -7.63 12.19
C LEU A 128 -22.64 -8.66 12.29
N ASP A 129 -23.64 -8.38 13.11
CA ASP A 129 -24.80 -9.24 13.33
C ASP A 129 -26.06 -8.54 12.81
N ILE A 130 -26.76 -9.17 11.86
CA ILE A 130 -28.05 -8.70 11.32
C ILE A 130 -29.13 -9.63 11.81
N THR A 131 -30.05 -9.08 12.61
CA THR A 131 -31.16 -9.80 13.23
C THR A 131 -32.47 -9.04 13.06
N LYS A 132 -33.60 -9.62 13.52
CA LYS A 132 -34.89 -8.90 13.55
C LYS A 132 -34.87 -7.70 14.50
N GLN A 133 -33.91 -7.64 15.43
CA GLN A 133 -33.74 -6.55 16.41
C GLN A 133 -32.88 -5.40 15.88
N GLY A 134 -32.26 -5.58 14.71
CA GLY A 134 -31.38 -4.57 14.10
C GLY A 134 -30.05 -5.12 13.60
N VAL A 135 -29.15 -4.20 13.32
CA VAL A 135 -27.76 -4.43 12.89
C VAL A 135 -26.83 -4.02 14.02
N ASP A 136 -26.05 -4.95 14.55
CA ASP A 136 -25.01 -4.69 15.53
C ASP A 136 -23.63 -4.77 14.85
N ILE A 137 -22.82 -3.71 14.98
CA ILE A 137 -21.44 -3.68 14.51
C ILE A 137 -20.54 -3.41 15.71
N ARG A 138 -19.63 -4.36 15.99
CA ARG A 138 -18.65 -4.26 17.06
C ARG A 138 -17.25 -4.39 16.48
N GLY A 139 -16.41 -3.37 16.66
CA GLY A 139 -15.00 -3.40 16.27
C GLY A 139 -14.08 -3.45 17.47
N GLY A 140 -12.86 -3.95 17.30
CA GLY A 140 -11.83 -3.89 18.34
C GLY A 140 -11.40 -2.47 18.68
N ALA A 141 -11.43 -1.60 17.66
CA ALA A 141 -11.24 -0.15 17.75
C ALA A 141 -12.19 0.54 16.74
N PRO A 142 -12.24 1.88 16.68
CA PRO A 142 -13.07 2.61 15.70
C PRO A 142 -12.80 2.20 14.23
N ALA A 143 -11.56 1.83 13.88
CA ALA A 143 -11.20 1.31 12.57
C ALA A 143 -11.97 0.02 12.23
N GLY A 144 -12.06 -0.93 13.15
CA GLY A 144 -12.85 -2.16 12.95
C GLY A 144 -14.33 -1.87 12.72
N VAL A 145 -14.92 -0.92 13.46
CA VAL A 145 -16.32 -0.47 13.23
C VAL A 145 -16.47 0.14 11.84
N PHE A 146 -15.53 0.98 11.42
CA PHE A 146 -15.53 1.57 10.08
C PHE A 146 -15.50 0.50 8.98
N TYR A 147 -14.67 -0.53 9.11
CA TYR A 147 -14.64 -1.63 8.13
C TYR A 147 -15.93 -2.47 8.15
N GLY A 148 -16.55 -2.63 9.31
CA GLY A 148 -17.89 -3.21 9.42
C GLY A 148 -18.95 -2.39 8.70
N LEU A 149 -18.89 -1.05 8.78
CA LEU A 149 -19.76 -0.15 8.04
C LEU A 149 -19.52 -0.23 6.51
N GLN A 150 -18.26 -0.34 6.04
CA GLN A 150 -17.98 -0.57 4.61
C GLN A 150 -18.55 -1.92 4.14
N THR A 151 -18.54 -2.94 4.99
CA THR A 151 -19.22 -4.21 4.70
C THR A 151 -20.73 -4.06 4.62
N LEU A 152 -21.35 -3.36 5.57
CA LEU A 152 -22.80 -3.07 5.54
C LEU A 152 -23.19 -2.27 4.28
N ARG A 153 -22.37 -1.32 3.84
CA ARG A 153 -22.56 -0.57 2.58
C ARG A 153 -22.67 -1.49 1.36
N GLN A 154 -21.79 -2.51 1.28
CA GLN A 154 -21.84 -3.49 0.20
C GLN A 154 -23.08 -4.41 0.30
N LEU A 155 -23.50 -4.78 1.51
CA LEU A 155 -24.72 -5.55 1.72
C LEU A 155 -25.96 -4.76 1.31
N LEU A 156 -26.04 -3.47 1.65
CA LEU A 156 -27.12 -2.57 1.22
C LEU A 156 -27.15 -2.41 -0.31
N THR A 157 -25.98 -2.43 -0.95
CA THR A 157 -25.89 -2.41 -2.43
C THR A 157 -26.42 -3.68 -3.05
N GLN A 158 -26.20 -4.84 -2.43
CA GLN A 158 -26.65 -6.14 -2.93
C GLN A 158 -28.14 -6.39 -2.67
N TYR A 159 -28.56 -6.18 -1.43
CA TYR A 159 -29.91 -6.59 -0.97
C TYR A 159 -30.91 -5.44 -0.93
N GLY A 160 -30.47 -4.20 -1.12
CA GLY A 160 -31.28 -3.03 -0.85
C GLY A 160 -31.51 -2.84 0.66
N PRO A 161 -32.55 -2.08 1.05
CA PRO A 161 -32.78 -1.76 2.46
C PRO A 161 -33.27 -2.95 3.30
N THR A 162 -33.73 -4.05 2.69
CA THR A 162 -34.19 -5.25 3.39
C THR A 162 -33.09 -6.28 3.47
N LEU A 163 -32.45 -6.37 4.63
CA LEU A 163 -31.28 -7.21 4.85
C LEU A 163 -31.69 -8.60 5.36
N PRO A 164 -31.00 -9.67 4.90
CA PRO A 164 -31.15 -11.01 5.46
C PRO A 164 -30.49 -11.14 6.82
N ALA A 165 -30.94 -12.09 7.63
CA ALA A 165 -30.28 -12.48 8.87
C ALA A 165 -28.88 -13.04 8.58
N MET A 166 -27.87 -12.45 9.20
CA MET A 166 -26.46 -12.75 8.89
C MET A 166 -25.56 -12.45 10.07
N LYS A 167 -24.52 -13.26 10.21
CA LYS A 167 -23.40 -12.98 11.12
C LYS A 167 -22.11 -12.99 10.33
N ILE A 168 -21.30 -11.96 10.51
CA ILE A 168 -19.99 -11.81 9.90
C ILE A 168 -18.97 -11.60 11.02
N GLU A 169 -17.88 -12.36 10.97
CA GLU A 169 -16.67 -12.14 11.77
C GLU A 169 -15.51 -11.92 10.80
N ASP A 170 -14.76 -10.82 10.96
CA ASP A 170 -13.79 -10.41 9.97
C ASP A 170 -12.60 -9.68 10.60
N ALA A 171 -11.43 -9.89 10.00
CA ALA A 171 -10.18 -9.25 10.37
C ALA A 171 -9.20 -9.32 9.19
N PRO A 172 -8.28 -8.34 9.05
CA PRO A 172 -7.28 -8.38 7.98
C PRO A 172 -6.17 -9.41 8.26
N SER A 173 -5.63 -10.01 7.18
CA SER A 173 -4.46 -10.89 7.24
C SER A 173 -3.15 -10.10 7.44
N PHE A 174 -3.08 -8.86 6.92
CA PHE A 174 -1.90 -8.00 7.03
C PHE A 174 -2.25 -6.64 7.63
N GLY A 175 -1.35 -6.13 8.49
CA GLY A 175 -1.48 -4.81 9.11
C GLY A 175 -1.20 -3.64 8.14
N TYR A 176 -0.46 -3.88 7.06
CA TYR A 176 -0.17 -2.90 6.02
C TYR A 176 -0.90 -3.26 4.72
N ARG A 177 -1.80 -2.41 4.27
CA ARG A 177 -2.52 -2.52 3.02
C ARG A 177 -2.47 -1.17 2.33
N GLY A 178 -1.54 -1.03 1.37
CA GLY A 178 -1.15 0.27 0.83
C GLY A 178 -1.60 0.53 -0.59
N ALA A 179 -1.65 1.82 -0.92
CA ALA A 179 -1.66 2.31 -2.29
C ALA A 179 -0.86 3.60 -2.38
N MET A 180 -0.08 3.75 -3.44
CA MET A 180 0.71 4.94 -3.74
C MET A 180 0.07 5.72 -4.88
N LEU A 181 0.12 7.06 -4.78
CA LEU A 181 -0.17 7.98 -5.86
C LEU A 181 1.01 8.93 -6.05
N ASP A 182 1.57 8.92 -7.25
CA ASP A 182 2.57 9.89 -7.69
C ASP A 182 1.87 11.22 -8.04
N CYS A 183 2.14 12.25 -7.23
CA CYS A 183 1.68 13.61 -7.47
C CYS A 183 2.80 14.52 -8.02
N SER A 184 3.99 13.95 -8.25
CA SER A 184 5.16 14.68 -8.73
C SER A 184 5.20 14.78 -10.26
N ARG A 185 5.07 13.64 -10.98
CA ARG A 185 5.06 13.65 -12.46
C ARG A 185 3.83 14.39 -12.98
N HIS A 186 2.65 14.11 -12.42
CA HIS A 186 1.45 14.93 -12.61
C HIS A 186 0.85 15.31 -11.26
N PHE A 187 0.49 16.59 -11.15
CA PHE A 187 -0.09 17.17 -9.94
C PHE A 187 -1.61 16.93 -9.90
N PHE A 188 -2.11 16.49 -8.76
CA PHE A 188 -3.54 16.32 -8.51
C PHE A 188 -4.00 17.31 -7.43
N THR A 189 -5.16 17.90 -7.62
CA THR A 189 -5.76 18.82 -6.67
C THR A 189 -6.11 18.15 -5.34
N VAL A 190 -6.32 18.93 -4.28
CA VAL A 190 -6.74 18.40 -2.97
C VAL A 190 -8.00 17.52 -3.08
N ASP A 191 -8.97 17.93 -3.89
CA ASP A 191 -10.23 17.18 -4.05
C ASP A 191 -10.03 15.88 -4.84
N GLU A 192 -9.11 15.86 -5.81
CA GLU A 192 -8.75 14.64 -6.52
C GLU A 192 -8.03 13.63 -5.61
N VAL A 193 -7.11 14.10 -4.76
CA VAL A 193 -6.45 13.25 -3.76
C VAL A 193 -7.46 12.72 -2.74
N LYS A 194 -8.42 13.55 -2.29
CA LYS A 194 -9.52 13.09 -1.41
C LYS A 194 -10.37 12.02 -2.08
N THR A 195 -10.66 12.16 -3.37
CA THR A 195 -11.39 11.13 -4.13
C THR A 195 -10.61 9.83 -4.20
N PHE A 196 -9.29 9.89 -4.39
CA PHE A 196 -8.43 8.70 -4.33
C PHE A 196 -8.47 8.05 -2.94
N ILE A 197 -8.41 8.82 -1.86
CA ILE A 197 -8.55 8.33 -0.48
C ILE A 197 -9.92 7.65 -0.26
N ASP A 198 -11.02 8.19 -0.83
CA ASP A 198 -12.33 7.54 -0.76
C ASP A 198 -12.37 6.18 -1.47
N MET A 199 -11.66 6.07 -2.61
CA MET A 199 -11.49 4.78 -3.29
C MET A 199 -10.73 3.79 -2.40
N LEU A 200 -9.67 4.22 -1.72
CA LEU A 200 -8.91 3.36 -0.81
C LEU A 200 -9.76 2.89 0.37
N ALA A 201 -10.52 3.79 0.97
CA ALA A 201 -11.41 3.51 2.10
C ALA A 201 -12.47 2.44 1.77
N LEU A 202 -13.07 2.50 0.57
CA LEU A 202 -14.01 1.50 0.07
C LEU A 202 -13.42 0.09 0.06
N HIS A 203 -12.13 -0.03 -0.24
CA HIS A 203 -11.40 -1.30 -0.35
C HIS A 203 -10.70 -1.72 0.95
N LYS A 204 -10.96 -1.05 2.07
CA LYS A 204 -10.31 -1.31 3.37
C LYS A 204 -8.77 -1.20 3.31
N ILE A 205 -8.25 -0.38 2.42
CA ILE A 205 -6.84 0.03 2.40
C ILE A 205 -6.60 0.99 3.57
N ASN A 206 -5.49 0.85 4.29
CA ASN A 206 -5.21 1.63 5.49
C ASN A 206 -3.91 2.45 5.42
N ARG A 207 -3.21 2.43 4.29
CA ARG A 207 -2.00 3.23 4.05
C ARG A 207 -2.10 3.92 2.70
N PHE A 208 -1.95 5.24 2.71
CA PHE A 208 -1.79 6.06 1.52
C PHE A 208 -0.34 6.53 1.45
N HIS A 209 0.43 5.96 0.53
CA HIS A 209 1.79 6.38 0.21
C HIS A 209 1.70 7.54 -0.78
N TRP A 210 2.10 8.72 -0.35
CA TRP A 210 1.99 9.96 -1.13
C TRP A 210 3.34 10.38 -1.65
N HIS A 211 3.58 10.14 -2.95
CA HIS A 211 4.83 10.49 -3.61
C HIS A 211 4.81 11.98 -4.00
N LEU A 212 5.55 12.79 -3.25
CA LEU A 212 5.45 14.25 -3.27
C LEU A 212 6.59 14.95 -3.98
N THR A 213 7.70 14.26 -4.24
CA THR A 213 8.89 14.90 -4.83
C THR A 213 9.59 13.97 -5.81
N ASP A 214 9.97 14.52 -6.97
CA ASP A 214 10.71 13.82 -8.01
C ASP A 214 11.39 14.84 -8.95
N ASP A 215 12.06 14.37 -9.99
CA ASP A 215 12.80 15.18 -10.96
C ASP A 215 11.92 16.22 -11.67
N GLN A 216 10.62 15.92 -11.89
CA GLN A 216 9.69 16.74 -12.65
C GLN A 216 8.86 17.69 -11.78
N GLY A 217 9.00 17.60 -10.46
CA GLY A 217 8.31 18.53 -9.56
C GLY A 217 8.47 18.22 -8.07
N TRP A 218 8.60 19.26 -7.31
CA TRP A 218 8.53 19.27 -5.85
C TRP A 218 7.14 19.76 -5.40
N ARG A 219 6.37 18.95 -4.68
CA ARG A 219 4.94 19.20 -4.49
C ARG A 219 4.52 19.57 -3.07
N ILE A 220 5.44 19.68 -2.11
CA ILE A 220 5.12 20.05 -0.72
C ILE A 220 5.81 21.34 -0.31
N GLU A 221 5.05 22.29 0.27
CA GLU A 221 5.59 23.53 0.81
C GLU A 221 6.48 23.26 2.02
N ILE A 222 7.71 23.84 1.98
CA ILE A 222 8.67 23.85 3.08
C ILE A 222 8.98 25.31 3.38
N HIS A 223 8.54 25.82 4.51
CA HIS A 223 8.64 27.24 4.85
C HIS A 223 10.09 27.72 4.91
N ARG A 224 10.99 26.87 5.40
CA ARG A 224 12.42 27.18 5.46
C ARG A 224 13.06 27.27 4.08
N TYR A 225 12.49 26.61 3.07
CA TYR A 225 13.05 26.52 1.73
C TYR A 225 12.02 26.84 0.65
N PRO A 226 11.59 28.13 0.54
CA PRO A 226 10.49 28.54 -0.35
C PRO A 226 10.76 28.32 -1.84
N GLU A 227 12.05 28.29 -2.26
CA GLU A 227 12.39 28.05 -3.66
C GLU A 227 11.98 26.64 -4.14
N LEU A 228 11.84 25.67 -3.23
CA LEU A 228 11.35 24.32 -3.56
C LEU A 228 9.97 24.37 -4.23
N THR A 229 9.09 25.27 -3.79
CA THR A 229 7.79 25.45 -4.42
C THR A 229 7.78 26.56 -5.46
N ARG A 230 8.60 27.62 -5.30
CA ARG A 230 8.65 28.70 -6.29
C ARG A 230 9.28 28.26 -7.61
N ILE A 231 10.36 27.46 -7.57
CA ILE A 231 11.10 26.95 -8.73
C ILE A 231 10.82 25.46 -8.93
N GLY A 232 11.05 24.65 -7.91
CA GLY A 232 11.02 23.19 -8.00
C GLY A 232 9.65 22.62 -8.31
N SER A 233 8.55 23.33 -8.05
CA SER A 233 7.21 22.88 -8.39
C SER A 233 6.81 23.11 -9.87
N ASN A 234 7.66 23.78 -10.66
CA ASN A 234 7.32 24.20 -12.01
C ASN A 234 8.33 23.69 -13.03
N ARG A 235 7.85 23.05 -14.09
CA ARG A 235 8.65 22.72 -15.29
C ARG A 235 8.22 23.54 -16.49
N ALA A 236 9.15 23.82 -17.41
CA ALA A 236 8.91 24.71 -18.52
C ALA A 236 7.89 24.16 -19.55
N GLU A 237 7.86 22.86 -19.72
CA GLU A 237 7.03 22.13 -20.68
C GLU A 237 6.98 20.66 -20.30
N THR A 238 6.17 19.87 -20.98
CA THR A 238 6.12 18.43 -20.78
C THR A 238 6.33 17.70 -22.11
N VAL A 239 7.13 16.64 -22.07
CA VAL A 239 7.36 15.77 -23.24
C VAL A 239 6.03 15.16 -23.74
N LEU A 240 5.85 15.14 -25.05
CA LEU A 240 4.73 14.46 -25.69
C LEU A 240 5.08 12.99 -25.94
N GLY A 241 4.10 12.12 -25.79
CA GLY A 241 4.28 10.70 -26.05
C GLY A 241 5.27 10.03 -25.09
N LYS A 242 5.83 8.91 -25.53
CA LYS A 242 6.83 8.16 -24.75
C LYS A 242 8.22 8.69 -25.01
N ASN A 243 8.56 9.83 -24.38
CA ASN A 243 9.84 10.50 -24.55
C ASN A 243 10.22 10.74 -26.02
N THR A 244 9.28 11.24 -26.80
CA THR A 244 9.56 11.70 -28.17
C THR A 244 10.38 13.01 -28.12
N PRO A 245 11.00 13.46 -29.20
CA PRO A 245 11.68 14.76 -29.24
C PRO A 245 10.72 15.97 -29.26
N ALA A 246 9.40 15.76 -29.14
CA ALA A 246 8.38 16.79 -29.14
C ALA A 246 7.90 17.12 -27.71
N TYR A 247 7.64 18.39 -27.47
CA TYR A 247 7.14 18.93 -26.20
C TYR A 247 5.87 19.73 -26.42
N ASP A 248 5.06 19.91 -25.37
CA ASP A 248 3.81 20.67 -25.45
C ASP A 248 4.02 22.18 -25.38
N GLY A 249 5.22 22.66 -25.05
CA GLY A 249 5.56 24.07 -24.94
C GLY A 249 4.76 24.82 -23.85
N THR A 250 4.13 24.10 -22.93
CA THR A 250 3.24 24.67 -21.90
C THR A 250 3.83 24.47 -20.51
N PRO A 251 4.07 25.56 -19.75
CA PRO A 251 4.50 25.45 -18.37
C PRO A 251 3.52 24.63 -17.53
N TYR A 252 4.07 23.72 -16.72
CA TYR A 252 3.30 22.84 -15.85
C TYR A 252 3.79 22.93 -14.41
N GLY A 253 2.85 23.01 -13.45
CA GLY A 253 3.23 23.13 -12.05
C GLY A 253 2.07 22.92 -11.09
N GLY A 254 2.38 23.00 -9.81
CA GLY A 254 1.44 22.85 -8.70
C GLY A 254 2.17 22.32 -7.46
N TYR A 255 1.65 22.65 -6.30
CA TYR A 255 2.13 22.14 -5.02
C TYR A 255 1.03 22.23 -3.95
N TYR A 256 1.22 21.52 -2.87
CA TYR A 256 0.36 21.58 -1.69
C TYR A 256 1.00 22.49 -0.65
N THR A 257 0.25 23.47 -0.16
CA THR A 257 0.62 24.20 1.05
C THR A 257 0.61 23.24 2.24
N GLN A 258 1.35 23.55 3.30
CA GLN A 258 1.29 22.72 4.52
C GLN A 258 -0.12 22.62 5.09
N LYS A 259 -0.94 23.67 4.95
CA LYS A 259 -2.36 23.63 5.33
C LYS A 259 -3.15 22.61 4.53
N GLN A 260 -2.98 22.56 3.20
CA GLN A 260 -3.64 21.57 2.33
C GLN A 260 -3.15 20.14 2.61
N ALA A 261 -1.85 19.98 2.89
CA ALA A 261 -1.32 18.67 3.25
C ALA A 261 -1.93 18.15 4.58
N ARG A 262 -2.04 19.01 5.60
CA ARG A 262 -2.73 18.69 6.86
C ARG A 262 -4.21 18.35 6.63
N GLU A 263 -4.90 19.09 5.78
CA GLU A 263 -6.30 18.82 5.40
C GLU A 263 -6.46 17.42 4.78
N ILE A 264 -5.53 17.00 3.92
CA ILE A 264 -5.52 15.65 3.34
C ILE A 264 -5.24 14.59 4.40
N VAL A 265 -4.29 14.85 5.31
CA VAL A 265 -3.97 13.94 6.42
C VAL A 265 -5.18 13.74 7.34
N GLU A 266 -5.87 14.82 7.70
CA GLU A 266 -7.09 14.76 8.52
C GLU A 266 -8.22 14.01 7.80
N TYR A 267 -8.42 14.29 6.52
CA TYR A 267 -9.41 13.61 5.68
C TYR A 267 -9.17 12.09 5.58
N ALA A 268 -7.91 11.69 5.44
CA ALA A 268 -7.51 10.28 5.45
C ALA A 268 -7.72 9.63 6.83
N ALA A 269 -7.39 10.35 7.91
CA ALA A 269 -7.55 9.87 9.28
C ALA A 269 -9.02 9.62 9.65
N GLU A 270 -9.96 10.41 9.15
CA GLU A 270 -11.40 10.15 9.29
C GLU A 270 -11.85 8.83 8.65
N ARG A 271 -11.04 8.27 7.74
CA ARG A 271 -11.23 6.99 7.04
C ARG A 271 -10.29 5.89 7.54
N PHE A 272 -9.60 6.15 8.65
CA PHE A 272 -8.61 5.25 9.23
C PHE A 272 -7.47 4.88 8.27
N ILE A 273 -7.08 5.83 7.42
CA ILE A 273 -5.96 5.73 6.49
C ILE A 273 -4.83 6.62 6.99
N THR A 274 -3.65 6.04 7.20
CA THR A 274 -2.44 6.80 7.51
C THR A 274 -1.75 7.22 6.22
N VAL A 275 -1.43 8.51 6.10
CA VAL A 275 -0.66 9.04 4.96
C VAL A 275 0.82 8.91 5.27
N ILE A 276 1.56 8.23 4.39
CA ILE A 276 3.02 8.09 4.43
C ILE A 276 3.60 8.98 3.34
N PRO A 277 4.28 10.09 3.70
CA PRO A 277 4.89 10.97 2.70
C PRO A 277 6.18 10.34 2.17
N GLU A 278 6.44 10.56 0.88
CA GLU A 278 7.73 10.26 0.27
C GLU A 278 8.45 11.54 -0.14
N ILE A 279 9.71 11.65 0.29
CA ILE A 279 10.65 12.69 -0.07
C ILE A 279 11.88 12.01 -0.66
N GLU A 280 12.02 12.10 -1.96
CA GLU A 280 13.07 11.40 -2.71
C GLU A 280 14.48 11.88 -2.37
N MET A 281 15.35 10.92 -2.14
CA MET A 281 16.79 11.10 -1.93
C MET A 281 17.53 9.77 -2.03
N PRO A 282 18.77 9.70 -2.55
CA PRO A 282 19.55 10.83 -3.09
C PRO A 282 19.32 11.07 -4.58
N GLY A 283 18.67 10.14 -5.31
CA GLY A 283 18.23 10.26 -6.70
C GLY A 283 16.93 11.06 -6.82
N HIS A 284 16.39 11.16 -8.03
CA HIS A 284 15.12 11.84 -8.34
C HIS A 284 15.04 13.26 -7.74
N ALA A 285 16.17 13.99 -7.82
CA ALA A 285 16.39 15.23 -7.07
C ALA A 285 16.40 16.50 -7.94
N SER A 286 16.24 16.38 -9.27
CA SER A 286 16.45 17.50 -10.20
C SER A 286 15.62 18.73 -9.85
N ALA A 287 14.36 18.56 -9.38
CA ALA A 287 13.51 19.68 -8.98
C ALA A 287 14.07 20.43 -7.75
N ALA A 288 14.57 19.71 -6.75
CA ALA A 288 15.21 20.30 -5.58
C ALA A 288 16.55 20.97 -5.93
N LEU A 289 17.33 20.34 -6.81
CA LEU A 289 18.60 20.88 -7.28
C LEU A 289 18.42 22.13 -8.16
N ALA A 290 17.35 22.19 -8.94
CA ALA A 290 16.99 23.41 -9.69
C ALA A 290 16.65 24.56 -8.75
N ALA A 291 15.99 24.28 -7.62
CA ALA A 291 15.65 25.27 -6.60
C ALA A 291 16.88 25.73 -5.79
N TYR A 292 17.75 24.80 -5.43
CA TYR A 292 18.94 25.03 -4.61
C TYR A 292 20.16 24.30 -5.19
N PRO A 293 20.82 24.87 -6.22
CA PRO A 293 21.89 24.19 -6.96
C PRO A 293 23.09 23.75 -6.11
N TRP A 294 23.36 24.43 -4.99
CA TRP A 294 24.44 24.08 -4.09
C TRP A 294 24.29 22.70 -3.41
N LEU A 295 23.09 22.09 -3.46
CA LEU A 295 22.82 20.74 -2.95
C LEU A 295 23.43 19.64 -3.82
N GLY A 296 23.63 19.90 -5.09
CA GLY A 296 24.20 18.93 -6.03
C GLY A 296 25.71 19.01 -6.13
N CYS A 297 26.31 18.06 -6.84
CA CYS A 297 27.76 17.95 -7.01
C CYS A 297 28.36 19.08 -7.85
N ALA A 298 27.68 19.49 -8.94
CA ALA A 298 28.15 20.56 -9.82
C ALA A 298 27.94 21.96 -9.21
N GLY A 299 26.90 22.14 -8.39
CA GLY A 299 26.59 23.41 -7.75
C GLY A 299 25.85 24.43 -8.62
N GLU A 300 25.62 24.13 -9.90
CA GLU A 300 24.93 24.98 -10.87
C GLU A 300 24.38 24.17 -12.05
N GLY A 301 23.56 24.78 -12.91
CA GLY A 301 23.14 24.22 -14.19
C GLY A 301 21.96 23.26 -14.13
N TYR A 302 21.38 23.03 -12.96
CA TYR A 302 20.25 22.12 -12.78
C TYR A 302 18.94 22.73 -13.27
N LYS A 303 18.04 21.86 -13.74
CA LYS A 303 16.70 22.23 -14.23
C LYS A 303 15.68 21.24 -13.70
N VAL A 304 14.45 21.68 -13.51
CA VAL A 304 13.31 20.78 -13.33
C VAL A 304 13.11 20.02 -14.63
N GLN A 305 13.02 18.70 -14.57
CA GLN A 305 12.95 17.87 -15.75
C GLN A 305 11.62 17.99 -16.47
N THR A 306 11.67 17.91 -17.81
CA THR A 306 10.52 18.05 -18.70
C THR A 306 10.14 16.75 -19.40
N CYS A 307 10.92 15.71 -19.20
CA CYS A 307 10.69 14.36 -19.71
C CYS A 307 10.80 13.32 -18.59
N TRP A 308 10.52 12.05 -18.93
CA TRP A 308 10.49 10.95 -17.98
C TRP A 308 11.80 10.14 -18.05
N GLY A 309 12.26 9.63 -16.90
CA GLY A 309 13.46 8.78 -16.85
C GLY A 309 14.28 8.96 -15.58
N ILE A 310 15.48 8.40 -15.62
CA ILE A 310 16.49 8.47 -14.57
C ILE A 310 17.53 9.51 -14.97
N PHE A 311 17.80 10.47 -14.10
CA PHE A 311 18.69 11.58 -14.39
C PHE A 311 19.97 11.51 -13.54
N PRO A 312 21.13 11.92 -14.09
CA PRO A 312 22.42 11.83 -13.39
C PRO A 312 22.56 12.84 -12.22
N GLU A 313 21.66 13.78 -12.11
CA GLU A 313 21.67 14.82 -11.08
C GLU A 313 21.11 14.27 -9.77
N VAL A 314 22.00 14.12 -8.78
CA VAL A 314 21.66 13.60 -7.46
C VAL A 314 22.15 14.53 -6.35
N PHE A 315 21.58 14.43 -5.16
CA PHE A 315 22.09 15.12 -3.98
C PHE A 315 23.54 14.74 -3.71
N CYS A 316 24.37 15.75 -3.39
CA CYS A 316 25.79 15.55 -3.10
C CYS A 316 25.99 14.90 -1.72
N ALA A 317 26.40 13.64 -1.70
CA ALA A 317 26.67 12.90 -0.47
C ALA A 317 27.97 13.34 0.25
N GLY A 318 28.81 14.14 -0.40
CA GLY A 318 30.04 14.67 0.17
C GLY A 318 29.85 15.91 1.05
N LYS A 319 28.73 16.62 0.92
CA LYS A 319 28.49 17.90 1.62
C LYS A 319 27.59 17.69 2.84
N ASP A 320 28.02 18.14 4.01
CA ASP A 320 27.21 18.07 5.24
C ASP A 320 26.00 19.02 5.16
N SER A 321 26.12 20.14 4.46
CA SER A 321 25.01 21.06 4.20
C SER A 321 23.84 20.42 3.44
N THR A 322 24.08 19.43 2.58
CA THR A 322 23.04 18.64 1.91
C THR A 322 22.22 17.82 2.92
N PHE A 323 22.89 17.18 3.86
CA PHE A 323 22.20 16.45 4.94
C PHE A 323 21.42 17.39 5.87
N GLU A 324 22.01 18.54 6.22
CA GLU A 324 21.31 19.53 7.03
C GLU A 324 20.06 20.05 6.33
N PHE A 325 20.13 20.32 5.04
CA PHE A 325 18.98 20.70 4.23
C PHE A 325 17.88 19.65 4.30
N LEU A 326 18.21 18.37 4.01
CA LEU A 326 17.24 17.27 4.01
C LEU A 326 16.65 17.03 5.40
N GLN A 327 17.45 17.11 6.45
CA GLN A 327 16.98 17.02 7.83
C GLN A 327 16.00 18.16 8.19
N ASN A 328 16.27 19.38 7.74
CA ASN A 328 15.36 20.51 7.92
C ASN A 328 14.05 20.34 7.13
N VAL A 329 14.11 19.78 5.91
CA VAL A 329 12.91 19.43 5.14
C VAL A 329 12.10 18.37 5.89
N LEU A 330 12.74 17.29 6.33
CA LEU A 330 12.07 16.24 7.07
C LEU A 330 11.53 16.70 8.42
N ALA A 331 12.14 17.70 9.06
CA ALA A 331 11.62 18.29 10.30
C ALA A 331 10.23 18.91 10.09
N GLU A 332 10.01 19.65 9.00
CA GLU A 332 8.70 20.19 8.66
C GLU A 332 7.72 19.08 8.20
N VAL A 333 8.22 18.08 7.47
CA VAL A 333 7.40 16.93 7.01
C VAL A 333 6.85 16.15 8.20
N ILE A 334 7.65 15.82 9.20
CA ILE A 334 7.17 15.05 10.38
C ILE A 334 6.18 15.83 11.26
N GLU A 335 6.14 17.16 11.17
CA GLU A 335 5.12 18.00 11.82
C GLU A 335 3.77 17.95 11.10
N ILE A 336 3.79 17.71 9.78
CA ILE A 336 2.58 17.61 8.96
C ILE A 336 2.00 16.21 9.02
N PHE A 337 2.86 15.18 8.94
CA PHE A 337 2.49 13.79 8.80
C PHE A 337 2.72 13.01 10.11
N PRO A 338 1.65 12.57 10.79
CA PRO A 338 1.78 11.82 12.05
C PRO A 338 2.20 10.36 11.86
N SER A 339 2.43 9.91 10.64
CA SER A 339 2.87 8.55 10.33
C SER A 339 4.15 8.20 11.08
N GLU A 340 4.21 7.00 11.64
CA GLU A 340 5.45 6.43 12.19
C GLU A 340 6.52 6.21 11.10
N TYR A 341 6.09 6.10 9.83
CA TYR A 341 6.95 5.88 8.68
C TYR A 341 7.10 7.14 7.83
N ILE A 342 8.33 7.37 7.36
CA ILE A 342 8.66 8.35 6.31
C ILE A 342 9.38 7.58 5.20
N HIS A 343 8.89 7.70 3.98
CA HIS A 343 9.54 7.12 2.81
C HIS A 343 10.57 8.11 2.26
N VAL A 344 11.78 7.62 1.98
CA VAL A 344 12.90 8.46 1.50
C VAL A 344 13.36 8.10 0.08
N GLY A 345 12.57 7.30 -0.65
CA GLY A 345 12.94 6.82 -1.97
C GLY A 345 14.13 5.87 -1.94
N GLY A 346 15.21 6.25 -2.56
CA GLY A 346 16.48 5.53 -2.57
C GLY A 346 16.70 4.70 -3.82
N ASP A 347 15.72 4.67 -4.72
CA ASP A 347 15.76 3.96 -5.99
C ASP A 347 16.60 4.68 -7.04
N GLU A 348 17.02 3.92 -8.04
CA GLU A 348 17.57 4.38 -9.31
C GLU A 348 18.62 5.49 -9.23
N CYS A 349 19.36 5.61 -8.11
CA CYS A 349 20.35 6.67 -7.91
C CYS A 349 21.61 6.44 -8.77
N PRO A 350 21.87 7.26 -9.83
CA PRO A 350 23.10 7.15 -10.62
C PRO A 350 24.32 7.58 -9.84
N LYS A 351 25.47 6.97 -10.13
CA LYS A 351 26.73 7.17 -9.39
C LYS A 351 27.72 8.12 -10.08
N GLU A 352 27.43 8.51 -11.32
CA GLU A 352 28.35 9.29 -12.17
C GLU A 352 28.71 10.64 -11.56
N SER A 353 27.71 11.36 -11.00
CA SER A 353 27.93 12.63 -10.33
C SER A 353 28.85 12.49 -9.12
N TRP A 354 28.73 11.41 -8.35
CA TRP A 354 29.57 11.17 -7.18
C TRP A 354 30.99 10.76 -7.53
N LYS A 355 31.17 9.94 -8.60
CA LYS A 355 32.51 9.53 -9.09
C LYS A 355 33.37 10.73 -9.43
N ASN A 356 32.80 11.77 -9.99
CA ASN A 356 33.51 12.96 -10.45
C ASN A 356 33.50 14.10 -9.42
N CYS A 357 32.87 13.93 -8.26
CA CYS A 357 32.76 14.97 -7.24
C CYS A 357 33.88 14.84 -6.19
N PRO A 358 34.79 15.84 -6.06
CA PRO A 358 35.87 15.78 -5.07
C PRO A 358 35.36 15.60 -3.63
N ALA A 359 34.24 16.23 -3.27
CA ALA A 359 33.65 16.13 -1.93
C ALA A 359 33.11 14.71 -1.65
N CYS A 360 32.43 14.09 -2.63
CA CYS A 360 31.95 12.71 -2.51
C CYS A 360 33.12 11.73 -2.41
N GLN A 361 34.15 11.89 -3.24
CA GLN A 361 35.34 11.05 -3.19
C GLN A 361 36.12 11.24 -1.87
N GLN A 362 36.14 12.47 -1.32
CA GLN A 362 36.72 12.70 0.01
C GLN A 362 35.91 11.98 1.09
N ARG A 363 34.57 12.03 1.04
CA ARG A 363 33.67 11.34 1.98
C ARG A 363 33.90 9.82 1.95
N ILE A 364 34.07 9.23 0.76
CA ILE A 364 34.39 7.81 0.61
C ILE A 364 35.70 7.48 1.37
N ARG A 365 36.76 8.27 1.18
CA ARG A 365 38.04 8.05 1.89
C ARG A 365 37.88 8.23 3.41
N ASP A 366 37.27 9.32 3.85
CA ASP A 366 37.13 9.66 5.28
C ASP A 366 36.28 8.65 6.06
N GLN A 367 35.29 8.05 5.40
CA GLN A 367 34.39 7.05 5.99
C GLN A 367 34.84 5.61 5.69
N HIS A 368 36.01 5.43 5.03
CA HIS A 368 36.57 4.11 4.64
C HIS A 368 35.57 3.25 3.83
N LEU A 369 34.77 3.91 2.96
CA LEU A 369 33.84 3.24 2.06
C LEU A 369 34.60 2.71 0.83
N LYS A 370 34.06 1.62 0.22
CA LYS A 370 34.70 1.01 -0.96
C LYS A 370 34.45 1.80 -2.24
N ASP A 371 33.22 2.26 -2.41
CA ASP A 371 32.72 2.85 -3.64
C ASP A 371 31.47 3.72 -3.41
N GLU A 372 30.87 4.19 -4.49
CA GLU A 372 29.67 5.01 -4.50
C GLU A 372 28.40 4.24 -4.08
N HIS A 373 28.37 2.92 -4.13
CA HIS A 373 27.28 2.12 -3.59
C HIS A 373 27.28 2.14 -2.06
N GLU A 374 28.46 1.99 -1.45
CA GLU A 374 28.59 2.17 0.00
C GLU A 374 28.39 3.63 0.41
N LEU A 375 28.66 4.61 -0.47
CA LEU A 375 28.33 6.01 -0.23
C LEU A 375 26.81 6.24 -0.19
N GLN A 376 26.03 5.58 -1.05
CA GLN A 376 24.56 5.63 -0.97
C GLN A 376 24.05 5.01 0.32
N ASN A 377 24.62 3.89 0.73
CA ASN A 377 24.29 3.29 2.01
C ASN A 377 24.61 4.23 3.18
N TYR A 378 25.79 4.85 3.20
CA TYR A 378 26.16 5.88 4.18
C TYR A 378 25.12 7.02 4.22
N PHE A 379 24.68 7.47 3.05
CA PHE A 379 23.65 8.52 2.93
C PHE A 379 22.35 8.08 3.60
N THR A 380 21.83 6.91 3.24
CA THR A 380 20.59 6.34 3.78
C THR A 380 20.67 6.13 5.28
N LEU A 381 21.75 5.53 5.78
CA LEU A 381 21.97 5.30 7.21
C LEU A 381 22.03 6.61 8.02
N ARG A 382 22.60 7.67 7.45
CA ARG A 382 22.65 8.98 8.11
C ARG A 382 21.25 9.60 8.24
N MET A 383 20.43 9.48 7.21
CA MET A 383 19.04 9.96 7.24
C MET A 383 18.16 9.10 8.15
N GLU A 384 18.32 7.78 8.11
CA GLU A 384 17.64 6.86 9.02
C GLU A 384 17.95 7.16 10.49
N LYS A 385 19.23 7.36 10.82
CA LYS A 385 19.64 7.72 12.19
C LYS A 385 18.95 8.98 12.66
N TRP A 386 18.82 9.97 11.78
CA TRP A 386 18.12 11.22 12.10
C TRP A 386 16.62 10.98 12.33
N LEU A 387 15.95 10.24 11.45
CA LEU A 387 14.53 9.89 11.59
C LEU A 387 14.26 9.10 12.87
N ASN A 388 15.08 8.09 13.18
CA ASN A 388 14.98 7.31 14.41
C ASN A 388 15.12 8.20 15.66
N GLY A 389 16.01 9.19 15.63
CA GLY A 389 16.17 10.19 16.68
C GLY A 389 14.94 11.07 16.91
N HIS A 390 14.04 11.14 15.91
CA HIS A 390 12.77 11.87 15.96
C HIS A 390 11.55 10.95 16.11
N GLY A 391 11.77 9.67 16.46
CA GLY A 391 10.71 8.69 16.66
C GLY A 391 9.98 8.28 15.37
N ARG A 392 10.67 8.35 14.23
CA ARG A 392 10.17 7.92 12.92
C ARG A 392 11.01 6.79 12.37
N HIS A 393 10.42 5.94 11.55
CA HIS A 393 11.08 4.83 10.88
C HIS A 393 11.18 5.11 9.37
N LEU A 394 12.35 4.79 8.82
CA LEU A 394 12.60 4.93 7.40
C LEU A 394 11.95 3.79 6.62
N ILE A 395 11.26 4.12 5.53
CA ILE A 395 10.98 3.22 4.42
C ILE A 395 11.82 3.68 3.23
N GLY A 396 12.32 2.74 2.44
CA GLY A 396 12.93 3.02 1.14
C GLY A 396 12.70 1.87 0.18
N TRP A 397 12.85 2.16 -1.11
CA TRP A 397 12.81 1.16 -2.16
C TRP A 397 13.93 0.14 -1.98
N ASP A 398 13.83 -1.03 -2.60
CA ASP A 398 14.70 -2.16 -2.26
C ASP A 398 16.18 -2.00 -2.66
N GLU A 399 16.55 -0.92 -3.35
CA GLU A 399 17.93 -0.53 -3.60
C GLU A 399 18.70 -0.18 -2.31
N ILE A 400 18.01 0.29 -1.28
CA ILE A 400 18.67 0.65 -0.02
C ILE A 400 19.28 -0.55 0.72
N ILE A 401 18.99 -1.78 0.29
CA ILE A 401 19.64 -3.00 0.80
C ILE A 401 21.08 -3.11 0.28
N GLU A 402 21.37 -2.54 -0.89
CA GLU A 402 22.67 -2.66 -1.54
C GLU A 402 23.73 -1.93 -0.70
N GLY A 403 24.76 -2.66 -0.29
CA GLY A 403 25.81 -2.13 0.59
C GLY A 403 25.57 -2.30 2.10
N GLY A 404 24.45 -2.90 2.48
CA GLY A 404 24.06 -3.18 3.87
C GLY A 404 23.07 -2.18 4.42
N ILE A 405 22.20 -2.61 5.31
CA ILE A 405 21.15 -1.77 5.91
C ILE A 405 21.02 -2.03 7.39
N SER A 406 20.62 -1.03 8.14
CA SER A 406 20.26 -1.22 9.55
C SER A 406 18.95 -2.00 9.67
N LYS A 407 18.76 -2.68 10.81
CA LYS A 407 17.55 -3.49 11.05
C LYS A 407 16.31 -2.67 11.36
N SER A 408 16.41 -1.37 11.51
CA SER A 408 15.27 -0.49 11.77
C SER A 408 14.58 0.02 10.50
N ALA A 409 15.27 -0.03 9.35
CA ALA A 409 14.68 0.36 8.08
C ALA A 409 13.70 -0.69 7.55
N THR A 410 12.62 -0.22 6.94
CA THR A 410 11.63 -1.04 6.24
C THR A 410 11.87 -0.97 4.74
N ILE A 411 11.85 -2.12 4.09
CA ILE A 411 12.15 -2.26 2.66
C ILE A 411 10.86 -2.33 1.86
N MET A 412 10.71 -1.47 0.86
CA MET A 412 9.63 -1.56 -0.11
C MET A 412 10.13 -2.27 -1.37
N SER A 413 9.72 -3.54 -1.56
CA SER A 413 10.26 -4.42 -2.59
C SER A 413 9.50 -4.29 -3.90
N TRP A 414 10.07 -3.58 -4.89
CA TRP A 414 9.42 -3.29 -6.18
C TRP A 414 10.06 -4.01 -7.38
N ARG A 415 11.37 -4.27 -7.37
CA ARG A 415 12.10 -5.01 -8.43
C ARG A 415 11.82 -6.53 -8.40
N GLY A 416 10.59 -6.90 -8.13
CA GLY A 416 10.16 -8.27 -7.86
C GLY A 416 10.15 -8.58 -6.35
N ALA A 417 10.03 -9.87 -5.99
CA ALA A 417 9.96 -10.29 -4.58
C ALA A 417 11.35 -10.39 -3.90
N LYS A 418 12.44 -10.37 -4.65
CA LYS A 418 13.79 -10.67 -4.14
C LYS A 418 14.23 -9.72 -3.03
N GLY A 419 13.96 -8.42 -3.17
CA GLY A 419 14.29 -7.42 -2.16
C GLY A 419 13.60 -7.69 -0.83
N GLY A 420 12.30 -7.96 -0.84
CA GLY A 420 11.52 -8.29 0.36
C GLY A 420 11.94 -9.61 1.01
N ILE A 421 12.25 -10.63 0.19
CA ILE A 421 12.78 -11.91 0.67
C ILE A 421 14.14 -11.69 1.37
N ALA A 422 15.03 -10.93 0.75
CA ALA A 422 16.34 -10.62 1.34
C ALA A 422 16.19 -9.82 2.64
N ALA A 423 15.29 -8.84 2.68
CA ALA A 423 14.99 -8.06 3.88
C ALA A 423 14.47 -8.96 5.02
N ALA A 424 13.46 -9.79 4.76
CA ALA A 424 12.89 -10.71 5.75
C ALA A 424 13.95 -11.66 6.33
N ARG A 425 14.81 -12.23 5.47
CA ARG A 425 15.94 -13.08 5.89
C ARG A 425 16.99 -12.34 6.71
N ALA A 426 17.18 -11.06 6.43
CA ALA A 426 18.07 -10.20 7.22
C ALA A 426 17.44 -9.72 8.53
N GLY A 427 16.13 -9.97 8.75
CA GLY A 427 15.37 -9.54 9.93
C GLY A 427 14.83 -8.11 9.82
N ASN A 428 14.78 -7.54 8.61
CA ASN A 428 14.13 -6.27 8.32
C ASN A 428 12.65 -6.46 7.98
N LYS A 429 11.83 -5.48 8.31
CA LYS A 429 10.46 -5.41 7.83
C LYS A 429 10.43 -5.14 6.32
N ALA A 430 9.44 -5.72 5.63
CA ALA A 430 9.28 -5.50 4.19
C ALA A 430 7.81 -5.30 3.82
N ILE A 431 7.59 -4.49 2.79
CA ILE A 431 6.31 -4.27 2.13
C ILE A 431 6.46 -4.79 0.70
N MET A 432 5.57 -5.68 0.30
CA MET A 432 5.64 -6.31 -1.02
C MET A 432 4.85 -5.49 -2.04
N THR A 433 5.58 -4.95 -3.01
CA THR A 433 5.01 -4.18 -4.12
C THR A 433 5.67 -4.52 -5.47
N PRO A 434 5.88 -5.82 -5.78
CA PRO A 434 6.60 -6.21 -6.98
C PRO A 434 5.89 -5.69 -8.24
N ASN A 435 6.65 -5.01 -9.10
CA ASN A 435 6.12 -4.30 -10.26
C ASN A 435 5.25 -5.17 -11.19
N THR A 436 5.59 -6.45 -11.30
CA THR A 436 4.84 -7.41 -12.12
C THR A 436 3.45 -7.78 -11.60
N PHE A 437 3.08 -7.32 -10.38
CA PHE A 437 1.79 -7.56 -9.73
C PHE A 437 1.12 -6.28 -9.24
N CYS A 438 1.92 -5.28 -8.83
CA CYS A 438 1.46 -4.14 -8.05
C CYS A 438 1.54 -2.80 -8.77
N TYR A 439 2.18 -2.71 -9.96
CA TYR A 439 2.28 -1.46 -10.70
C TYR A 439 1.00 -1.24 -11.51
N LEU A 440 0.20 -0.29 -11.02
CA LEU A 440 -1.12 0.01 -11.58
C LEU A 440 -1.06 1.06 -12.70
N ASP A 441 0.11 1.52 -13.08
CA ASP A 441 0.44 2.29 -14.28
C ASP A 441 0.71 1.41 -15.50
N TYR A 442 0.79 0.07 -15.31
CA TYR A 442 0.88 -0.91 -16.39
C TYR A 442 -0.49 -1.17 -17.02
N TYR A 443 -0.53 -1.60 -18.28
CA TYR A 443 -1.76 -1.95 -18.98
C TYR A 443 -2.51 -3.11 -18.28
N GLN A 444 -3.84 -3.06 -18.35
CA GLN A 444 -4.70 -4.08 -17.78
C GLN A 444 -5.02 -5.21 -18.75
N THR A 445 -4.87 -4.94 -20.06
CA THR A 445 -5.10 -5.92 -21.11
C THR A 445 -3.84 -6.15 -21.95
N ARG A 446 -3.86 -7.21 -22.79
CA ARG A 446 -2.82 -7.46 -23.79
C ARG A 446 -3.05 -6.67 -25.08
N LYS A 447 -4.09 -5.81 -25.13
CA LYS A 447 -4.48 -4.97 -26.25
C LYS A 447 -4.34 -3.48 -25.87
N PRO A 448 -3.11 -2.98 -25.66
CA PRO A 448 -2.88 -1.64 -25.14
C PRO A 448 -3.43 -0.51 -26.03
N GLN A 449 -3.69 -0.79 -27.31
CA GLN A 449 -4.32 0.16 -28.24
C GLN A 449 -5.77 0.52 -27.85
N ASN A 450 -6.41 -0.27 -26.99
CA ASN A 450 -7.77 -0.05 -26.50
C ASN A 450 -7.80 0.60 -25.10
N GLU A 451 -6.64 0.88 -24.54
CA GLU A 451 -6.49 1.46 -23.20
C GLU A 451 -5.99 2.92 -23.27
N PRO A 452 -6.27 3.73 -22.25
CA PRO A 452 -5.51 4.96 -22.04
C PRO A 452 -4.01 4.64 -21.93
N TRP A 453 -3.18 5.61 -22.24
CA TRP A 453 -1.74 5.43 -22.21
C TRP A 453 -1.24 5.02 -20.82
N GLY A 454 -0.34 4.05 -20.79
CA GLY A 454 0.42 3.62 -19.63
C GLY A 454 1.90 3.54 -19.99
N ILE A 455 2.76 3.40 -18.98
CA ILE A 455 4.22 3.33 -19.17
C ILE A 455 4.63 2.10 -19.99
N GLY A 456 3.89 1.02 -19.89
CA GLY A 456 4.17 -0.27 -20.52
C GLY A 456 3.75 -1.40 -19.59
N GLY A 457 4.34 -2.57 -19.78
CA GLY A 457 4.05 -3.73 -18.92
C GLY A 457 2.60 -4.25 -19.05
N TYR A 458 2.27 -5.24 -18.23
CA TYR A 458 0.95 -5.84 -18.22
C TYR A 458 0.66 -6.43 -16.83
N VAL A 459 -0.37 -5.92 -16.18
CA VAL A 459 -0.89 -6.40 -14.90
C VAL A 459 -2.41 -6.45 -14.97
N SER A 460 -2.99 -7.63 -15.21
CA SER A 460 -4.44 -7.82 -15.11
C SER A 460 -4.90 -7.91 -13.66
N VAL A 461 -6.21 -7.89 -13.45
CA VAL A 461 -6.81 -8.12 -12.12
C VAL A 461 -6.42 -9.50 -11.57
N GLU A 462 -6.46 -10.53 -12.42
CA GLU A 462 -6.08 -11.90 -12.05
C GLU A 462 -4.58 -11.96 -11.67
N LYS A 463 -3.73 -11.23 -12.41
CA LYS A 463 -2.31 -11.15 -12.09
C LYS A 463 -2.08 -10.49 -10.74
N ALA A 464 -2.70 -9.34 -10.48
CA ALA A 464 -2.63 -8.67 -9.18
C ALA A 464 -3.16 -9.56 -8.04
N TYR A 465 -4.27 -10.25 -8.27
CA TYR A 465 -4.88 -11.18 -7.31
C TYR A 465 -4.01 -12.40 -6.99
N SER A 466 -3.18 -12.83 -7.95
CA SER A 466 -2.28 -13.98 -7.79
C SER A 466 -1.00 -13.67 -7.00
N LEU A 467 -0.80 -12.43 -6.55
CA LEU A 467 0.35 -12.09 -5.70
C LEU A 467 0.37 -12.96 -4.44
N ASP A 468 1.50 -13.63 -4.21
CA ASP A 468 1.81 -14.29 -2.96
C ASP A 468 2.90 -13.48 -2.22
N PRO A 469 2.54 -12.72 -1.18
CA PRO A 469 3.51 -11.95 -0.40
C PRO A 469 4.51 -12.81 0.37
N TYR A 470 4.22 -14.09 0.55
CA TYR A 470 5.04 -15.05 1.29
C TYR A 470 5.84 -16.02 0.40
N ASP A 471 5.78 -15.83 -0.94
CA ASP A 471 6.54 -16.68 -1.87
C ASP A 471 7.99 -16.84 -1.42
N GLN A 472 8.47 -18.10 -1.39
CA GLN A 472 9.83 -18.49 -0.98
C GLN A 472 10.23 -18.13 0.47
N LEU A 473 9.30 -17.70 1.32
CA LEU A 473 9.54 -17.42 2.73
C LEU A 473 9.13 -18.61 3.62
N THR A 474 9.98 -18.91 4.59
CA THR A 474 9.64 -19.84 5.67
C THR A 474 8.63 -19.22 6.64
N GLU A 475 7.95 -20.03 7.45
CA GLU A 475 7.03 -19.53 8.48
C GLU A 475 7.70 -18.56 9.47
N ALA A 476 8.97 -18.77 9.78
CA ALA A 476 9.74 -17.89 10.66
C ALA A 476 10.07 -16.53 10.02
N GLU A 477 10.10 -16.44 8.70
CA GLU A 477 10.38 -15.22 7.94
C GLU A 477 9.11 -14.40 7.64
N ARG A 478 7.93 -15.04 7.58
CA ARG A 478 6.63 -14.39 7.28
C ARG A 478 6.30 -13.20 8.19
N PRO A 479 6.59 -13.18 9.49
CA PRO A 479 6.29 -12.03 10.36
C PRO A 479 7.04 -10.73 10.01
N TYR A 480 8.04 -10.80 9.14
CA TYR A 480 8.72 -9.61 8.64
C TYR A 480 8.00 -8.94 7.47
N ILE A 481 7.04 -9.61 6.83
CA ILE A 481 6.22 -9.02 5.78
C ILE A 481 5.05 -8.25 6.42
N LEU A 482 5.08 -6.93 6.30
CA LEU A 482 4.04 -6.05 6.83
C LEU A 482 2.75 -6.14 6.01
N GLY A 483 2.87 -6.35 4.69
CA GLY A 483 1.76 -6.42 3.77
C GLY A 483 2.11 -6.08 2.33
N VAL A 484 1.12 -5.56 1.60
CA VAL A 484 1.19 -5.30 0.16
C VAL A 484 0.79 -3.87 -0.19
N GLN A 485 1.29 -3.37 -1.32
CA GLN A 485 0.93 -2.04 -1.83
C GLN A 485 0.80 -2.07 -3.35
N GLY A 486 -0.19 -1.34 -3.88
CA GLY A 486 -0.31 -1.02 -5.30
C GLY A 486 0.24 0.38 -5.60
N ASN A 487 0.96 0.56 -6.71
CA ASN A 487 1.59 1.83 -7.06
C ASN A 487 1.00 2.40 -8.35
N VAL A 488 0.68 3.70 -8.33
CA VAL A 488 0.22 4.47 -9.49
C VAL A 488 1.25 5.54 -9.80
N TRP A 489 2.22 5.21 -10.65
CA TRP A 489 3.15 6.18 -11.24
C TRP A 489 2.44 6.98 -12.32
N THR A 490 2.74 8.27 -12.45
CA THR A 490 1.88 9.17 -13.22
C THR A 490 2.54 9.83 -14.42
N GLU A 491 3.68 9.34 -14.91
CA GLU A 491 4.35 9.87 -16.11
C GLU A 491 3.38 10.01 -17.30
N TYR A 492 2.45 9.06 -17.43
CA TYR A 492 1.47 9.01 -18.51
C TYR A 492 0.02 9.18 -18.03
N ILE A 493 -0.19 9.48 -16.74
CA ILE A 493 -1.50 9.52 -16.10
C ILE A 493 -1.76 10.94 -15.57
N ALA A 494 -2.33 11.79 -16.41
CA ALA A 494 -2.45 13.24 -16.16
C ALA A 494 -3.80 13.68 -15.55
N SER A 495 -4.72 12.75 -15.26
CA SER A 495 -6.05 13.11 -14.74
C SER A 495 -6.58 12.09 -13.75
N LEU A 496 -7.46 12.53 -12.84
CA LEU A 496 -8.12 11.64 -11.88
C LEU A 496 -8.90 10.51 -12.57
N SER A 497 -9.59 10.79 -13.67
CA SER A 497 -10.32 9.76 -14.41
C SER A 497 -9.39 8.68 -14.95
N HIS A 498 -8.17 9.04 -15.34
CA HIS A 498 -7.14 8.09 -15.75
C HIS A 498 -6.58 7.31 -14.57
N VAL A 499 -6.29 7.98 -13.43
CA VAL A 499 -5.93 7.30 -12.16
C VAL A 499 -6.98 6.26 -11.78
N GLN A 500 -8.26 6.63 -11.83
CA GLN A 500 -9.36 5.72 -11.51
C GLN A 500 -9.41 4.51 -12.45
N HIS A 501 -9.28 4.73 -13.76
CA HIS A 501 -9.23 3.65 -14.76
C HIS A 501 -8.06 2.70 -14.48
N MET A 502 -6.88 3.23 -14.23
CA MET A 502 -5.68 2.42 -14.01
C MET A 502 -5.71 1.71 -12.65
N THR A 503 -6.34 2.29 -11.64
CA THR A 503 -6.43 1.71 -10.29
C THR A 503 -7.54 0.68 -10.18
N LEU A 504 -8.73 0.96 -10.73
CA LEU A 504 -9.92 0.12 -10.59
C LEU A 504 -10.07 -0.84 -11.79
N PRO A 505 -10.37 -2.13 -11.55
CA PRO A 505 -10.64 -2.75 -10.25
C PRO A 505 -9.42 -3.43 -9.61
N ARG A 506 -8.19 -3.28 -10.10
CA ARG A 506 -6.98 -3.98 -9.61
C ARG A 506 -6.69 -3.75 -8.13
N ILE A 507 -6.98 -2.56 -7.61
CA ILE A 507 -6.78 -2.29 -6.18
C ILE A 507 -7.69 -3.16 -5.29
N ALA A 508 -8.88 -3.55 -5.76
CA ALA A 508 -9.75 -4.50 -5.06
C ALA A 508 -9.10 -5.88 -4.93
N ALA A 509 -8.36 -6.30 -5.97
CA ALA A 509 -7.60 -7.56 -5.94
C ALA A 509 -6.47 -7.50 -4.91
N LEU A 510 -5.67 -6.44 -4.90
CA LEU A 510 -4.60 -6.25 -3.92
C LEU A 510 -5.15 -6.07 -2.49
N ALA A 511 -6.29 -5.40 -2.35
CA ALA A 511 -6.98 -5.27 -1.08
C ALA A 511 -7.38 -6.65 -0.52
N GLU A 512 -7.89 -7.54 -1.36
CA GLU A 512 -8.22 -8.90 -0.92
C GLU A 512 -6.98 -9.74 -0.62
N VAL A 513 -5.87 -9.56 -1.35
CA VAL A 513 -4.58 -10.15 -0.98
C VAL A 513 -4.15 -9.72 0.43
N GLY A 514 -4.28 -8.43 0.75
CA GLY A 514 -3.90 -7.89 2.05
C GLY A 514 -4.88 -8.20 3.18
N TRP A 515 -6.16 -8.36 2.87
CA TRP A 515 -7.21 -8.56 3.87
C TRP A 515 -7.50 -10.04 4.15
N ALA A 516 -7.61 -10.87 3.09
CA ALA A 516 -8.13 -12.23 3.18
C ALA A 516 -7.19 -13.25 2.51
N TYR A 517 -5.90 -13.19 2.80
CA TYR A 517 -4.86 -13.96 2.14
C TYR A 517 -5.20 -15.46 1.98
N ASP A 518 -5.64 -16.13 3.05
CA ASP A 518 -5.94 -17.57 3.07
C ASP A 518 -7.33 -17.94 2.49
N ARG A 519 -8.15 -16.94 2.16
CA ARG A 519 -9.54 -17.10 1.71
C ARG A 519 -9.75 -16.78 0.22
N ARG A 520 -8.69 -16.54 -0.51
CA ARG A 520 -8.76 -16.07 -1.90
C ARG A 520 -9.24 -17.18 -2.85
N ASP A 521 -10.26 -16.85 -3.64
CA ASP A 521 -10.76 -17.62 -4.77
C ASP A 521 -11.12 -16.66 -5.90
N ILE A 522 -10.44 -16.73 -7.03
CA ILE A 522 -10.60 -15.79 -8.15
C ILE A 522 -11.99 -15.88 -8.79
N ASN A 523 -12.62 -17.06 -8.81
CA ASN A 523 -13.95 -17.21 -9.39
C ASN A 523 -15.02 -16.60 -8.48
N ASP A 524 -14.91 -16.80 -7.16
CA ASP A 524 -15.77 -16.17 -6.19
C ASP A 524 -15.51 -14.66 -6.12
N PHE A 525 -14.26 -14.22 -6.20
CA PHE A 525 -13.90 -12.80 -6.30
C PHE A 525 -14.59 -12.15 -7.51
N ARG A 526 -14.54 -12.77 -8.68
CA ARG A 526 -15.21 -12.27 -9.90
C ARG A 526 -16.72 -12.10 -9.69
N ARG A 527 -17.38 -13.05 -9.06
CA ARG A 527 -18.80 -12.98 -8.69
C ARG A 527 -19.10 -11.79 -7.76
N ARG A 528 -18.28 -11.59 -6.74
CA ARG A 528 -18.45 -10.52 -5.74
C ARG A 528 -18.17 -9.14 -6.31
N MET A 529 -17.24 -9.04 -7.24
CA MET A 529 -16.90 -7.79 -7.92
C MET A 529 -18.06 -7.18 -8.71
N GLU A 530 -19.02 -7.98 -9.18
CA GLU A 530 -20.24 -7.47 -9.82
C GLU A 530 -21.08 -6.59 -8.88
N ASN A 531 -21.06 -6.86 -7.59
CA ASN A 531 -21.71 -6.00 -6.60
C ASN A 531 -20.89 -4.73 -6.31
N LEU A 532 -19.57 -4.86 -6.20
CA LEU A 532 -18.69 -3.72 -5.96
C LEU A 532 -18.70 -2.74 -7.15
N ARG A 533 -18.82 -3.25 -8.39
CA ARG A 533 -18.99 -2.44 -9.61
C ARG A 533 -20.16 -1.48 -9.50
N LYS A 534 -21.31 -1.90 -8.92
CA LYS A 534 -22.47 -1.02 -8.71
C LYS A 534 -22.14 0.18 -7.83
N ILE A 535 -21.23 0.01 -6.85
CA ILE A 535 -20.76 1.13 -6.01
C ILE A 535 -19.88 2.05 -6.85
N TYR A 536 -18.97 1.53 -7.68
CA TYR A 536 -18.19 2.36 -8.58
C TYR A 536 -19.07 3.21 -9.49
N GLU A 537 -20.11 2.62 -10.06
CA GLU A 537 -21.09 3.30 -10.92
C GLU A 537 -21.86 4.40 -10.18
N ARG A 538 -22.31 4.12 -8.94
CA ARG A 538 -23.02 5.09 -8.09
C ARG A 538 -22.11 6.24 -7.61
N CYS A 539 -20.85 5.97 -7.37
CA CYS A 539 -19.84 6.97 -7.02
C CYS A 539 -19.33 7.74 -8.24
N GLY A 540 -19.68 7.34 -9.46
CA GLY A 540 -19.18 7.96 -10.69
C GLY A 540 -17.71 7.67 -10.99
N TYR A 541 -17.15 6.60 -10.43
CA TYR A 541 -15.76 6.22 -10.68
C TYR A 541 -15.57 5.65 -12.07
N ARG A 542 -14.49 6.07 -12.74
CA ARG A 542 -14.05 5.51 -14.01
C ARG A 542 -13.20 4.27 -13.74
N TYR A 543 -13.76 3.10 -13.93
CA TYR A 543 -13.03 1.82 -13.80
C TYR A 543 -12.77 1.19 -15.16
N ALA A 544 -11.73 0.36 -15.25
CA ALA A 544 -11.47 -0.42 -16.46
C ALA A 544 -12.50 -1.54 -16.59
N PRO A 545 -13.19 -1.68 -17.73
CA PRO A 545 -14.29 -2.63 -17.89
C PRO A 545 -13.82 -4.07 -18.13
N TYR A 546 -12.57 -4.28 -18.54
CA TYR A 546 -12.06 -5.52 -19.11
C TYR A 546 -12.27 -6.75 -18.21
N PHE A 547 -12.15 -6.58 -16.90
CA PHE A 547 -12.38 -7.67 -15.94
C PHE A 547 -13.84 -8.15 -15.89
N PHE A 548 -14.79 -7.27 -16.20
CA PHE A 548 -16.23 -7.52 -16.18
C PHE A 548 -16.77 -8.02 -17.53
N GLU A 549 -15.98 -7.91 -18.59
CA GLU A 549 -16.33 -8.43 -19.90
C GLU A 549 -16.20 -9.96 -19.91
N LYS A 550 -17.12 -10.64 -20.59
CA LYS A 550 -17.00 -12.09 -20.77
C LYS A 550 -15.75 -12.38 -21.60
N PRO A 551 -14.95 -13.40 -21.23
CA PRO A 551 -13.87 -13.84 -22.10
C PRO A 551 -14.41 -14.08 -23.50
N VAL A 552 -13.81 -13.47 -24.50
CA VAL A 552 -14.13 -13.77 -25.90
C VAL A 552 -13.71 -15.24 -26.10
N ALA A 553 -14.68 -16.09 -26.49
CA ALA A 553 -14.41 -17.50 -26.72
C ALA A 553 -13.30 -17.64 -27.78
N GLY A 554 -12.10 -18.11 -27.35
CA GLY A 554 -10.96 -18.33 -28.24
C GLY A 554 -9.71 -17.50 -27.93
N GLU A 555 -9.62 -16.75 -26.80
CA GLU A 555 -8.39 -16.11 -26.32
C GLU A 555 -7.75 -16.84 -25.14
#